data_f776f8b850f61f05298e98fda185d2e6
#
_entry.id   f776f8b850f61f05298e98fda185d2e6
#
_cell.length_a   1.000
_cell.length_b   1.000
_cell.length_c   1.000
_cell.angle_alpha   90.00
_cell.angle_beta   90.00
_cell.angle_gamma   90.00
#
_symmetry.space_group_name_H-M   'P 1'
#
loop_
_entity.id
_entity.type
_entity.pdbx_description
1 polymer ?
#
loop_
_entity_poly.entity_id
_entity_poly.type
_entity_poly.pdbx_seq_one_letter_code
_entity_poly.pdbx_strand_id
1 'polypeptide(L)'
;HKVAELEDNRIGLCQIVDAHYFRTRLNAREASQKGNLLYYDRVFDDILMSEGVTTHYIPLRTVQGQMEEKGIELWLALEAFELSLYKEFDVLVLIAGDEDYVALARKVNTLGTRVMLLSWDFKYTDNSGNERMIRTSPDLLDVVAYPIEMNEIIDDPDSRKDAVVNNLFVAHKHVASRLPRFVEDDGEGYTTSEVLSIKEGYGFIHFPPDNLFFHFSNLHGIDFNDLRPGDPVRFRIVLNEQGREVATDVEFIEE
;
A
#
# COMPACT_ATOMS: atom_id res chain seq x y z
N HIS A 1 16.05 14.92 5.93
CA HIS A 1 17.03 14.82 7.02
C HIS A 1 18.19 13.90 6.66
N LYS A 2 17.98 12.63 6.30
CA LYS A 2 19.07 11.66 5.97
C LYS A 2 20.00 12.15 4.86
N VAL A 3 19.48 12.75 3.80
CA VAL A 3 20.34 13.34 2.74
C VAL A 3 21.24 14.43 3.34
N ALA A 4 20.68 15.35 4.14
CA ALA A 4 21.46 16.42 4.76
C ALA A 4 22.53 15.91 5.73
N GLU A 5 22.24 14.84 6.48
CA GLU A 5 23.20 14.19 7.39
C GLU A 5 24.35 13.53 6.63
N LEU A 6 24.07 12.89 5.48
CA LEU A 6 25.06 12.13 4.72
C LEU A 6 25.90 13.02 3.78
N GLU A 7 25.33 14.11 3.28
CA GLU A 7 26.04 14.98 2.33
C GLU A 7 27.02 15.97 2.96
N ASP A 8 26.64 16.65 3.98
CA ASP A 8 27.48 17.51 4.86
C ASP A 8 26.56 18.25 5.82
N ASN A 9 26.87 18.30 7.10
CA ASN A 9 26.14 19.08 8.10
C ASN A 9 26.04 20.59 7.80
N ARG A 10 26.71 21.07 6.75
CA ARG A 10 26.63 22.46 6.27
C ARG A 10 25.51 22.70 5.27
N ILE A 11 24.88 21.66 4.74
CA ILE A 11 23.73 21.79 3.84
C ILE A 11 22.46 21.92 4.71
N GLY A 12 22.10 23.15 5.03
CA GLY A 12 21.01 23.45 5.96
C GLY A 12 19.61 23.06 5.49
N LEU A 13 19.39 22.80 4.19
CA LEU A 13 18.09 22.46 3.62
C LEU A 13 18.26 21.56 2.39
N CYS A 14 17.70 20.35 2.46
CA CYS A 14 17.43 19.55 1.27
C CYS A 14 16.02 19.87 0.76
N GLN A 15 15.93 20.17 -0.52
CA GLN A 15 14.64 20.43 -1.19
C GLN A 15 14.37 19.31 -2.21
N ILE A 16 13.18 18.75 -2.16
CA ILE A 16 12.69 17.88 -3.24
C ILE A 16 12.32 18.79 -4.40
N VAL A 17 13.05 18.69 -5.50
CA VAL A 17 12.85 19.54 -6.69
C VAL A 17 11.93 18.89 -7.71
N ASP A 18 11.79 17.56 -7.63
CA ASP A 18 10.92 16.77 -8.51
C ASP A 18 10.57 15.44 -7.85
N ALA A 19 9.40 14.91 -8.13
CA ALA A 19 8.94 13.62 -7.64
C ALA A 19 8.13 12.91 -8.71
N HIS A 20 8.45 11.64 -8.97
CA HIS A 20 7.83 10.83 -9.99
C HIS A 20 7.35 9.50 -9.41
N TYR A 21 6.16 9.07 -9.79
CA TYR A 21 5.57 7.80 -9.39
C TYR A 21 5.23 6.95 -10.62
N PHE A 22 5.72 5.72 -10.62
CA PHE A 22 5.55 4.78 -11.74
C PHE A 22 4.73 3.58 -11.28
N ARG A 23 3.71 3.24 -12.02
CA ARG A 23 2.84 2.09 -11.70
C ARG A 23 2.20 1.49 -12.94
N THR A 24 2.06 0.18 -12.94
CA THR A 24 1.14 -0.51 -13.86
C THR A 24 -0.28 -0.46 -13.31
N ARG A 25 -1.26 -0.36 -14.17
CA ARG A 25 -2.68 -0.24 -13.82
C ARG A 25 -3.56 -1.16 -14.63
N LEU A 26 -4.59 -1.70 -13.98
CA LEU A 26 -5.73 -2.26 -14.69
C LEU A 26 -6.43 -1.16 -15.51
N ASN A 27 -6.99 -1.52 -16.65
CA ASN A 27 -7.89 -0.60 -17.35
C ASN A 27 -9.16 -0.36 -16.51
N ALA A 28 -9.86 0.75 -16.78
CA ALA A 28 -11.00 1.17 -15.97
C ALA A 28 -12.12 0.12 -15.91
N ARG A 29 -12.31 -0.68 -16.97
CA ARG A 29 -13.32 -1.74 -17.01
C ARG A 29 -12.96 -2.90 -16.08
N GLU A 30 -11.71 -3.33 -16.10
CA GLU A 30 -11.23 -4.40 -15.21
C GLU A 30 -11.16 -3.93 -13.76
N ALA A 31 -10.70 -2.70 -13.52
CA ALA A 31 -10.66 -2.09 -12.20
C ALA A 31 -12.08 -1.97 -11.58
N SER A 32 -13.09 -1.59 -12.37
CA SER A 32 -14.47 -1.48 -11.90
C SER A 32 -15.12 -2.82 -11.52
N GLN A 33 -14.55 -3.93 -11.96
CA GLN A 33 -14.98 -5.28 -11.61
C GLN A 33 -14.35 -5.80 -10.31
N LYS A 34 -13.35 -5.07 -9.78
CA LYS A 34 -12.60 -5.44 -8.57
C LYS A 34 -12.97 -4.53 -7.39
N GLY A 35 -14.22 -4.54 -6.99
CA GLY A 35 -14.69 -3.76 -5.86
C GLY A 35 -14.45 -2.26 -6.05
N ASN A 36 -13.94 -1.60 -5.02
CA ASN A 36 -13.68 -0.16 -5.04
C ASN A 36 -12.30 0.23 -5.58
N LEU A 37 -11.58 -0.69 -6.25
CA LEU A 37 -10.22 -0.44 -6.73
C LEU A 37 -10.13 0.83 -7.59
N LEU A 38 -11.12 1.05 -8.48
CA LEU A 38 -11.17 2.25 -9.33
C LEU A 38 -11.30 3.54 -8.50
N TYR A 39 -12.07 3.51 -7.43
CA TYR A 39 -12.23 4.63 -6.50
C TYR A 39 -10.90 4.94 -5.78
N TYR A 40 -10.24 3.93 -5.22
CA TYR A 40 -8.97 4.13 -4.53
C TYR A 40 -7.85 4.57 -5.45
N ASP A 41 -7.78 4.01 -6.64
CA ASP A 41 -6.85 4.49 -7.65
C ASP A 41 -7.06 5.99 -7.90
N ARG A 42 -8.31 6.44 -7.91
CA ARG A 42 -8.63 7.86 -8.11
C ARG A 42 -8.24 8.71 -6.92
N VAL A 43 -8.58 8.29 -5.71
CA VAL A 43 -8.20 8.99 -4.48
C VAL A 43 -6.68 9.08 -4.36
N PHE A 44 -5.98 8.00 -4.67
CA PHE A 44 -4.52 8.00 -4.64
C PHE A 44 -3.91 8.95 -5.68
N ASP A 45 -4.48 9.02 -6.90
CA ASP A 45 -4.06 9.99 -7.91
C ASP A 45 -4.25 11.43 -7.44
N ASP A 46 -5.37 11.72 -6.82
CA ASP A 46 -5.66 13.06 -6.31
C ASP A 46 -4.68 13.45 -5.20
N ILE A 47 -4.27 12.51 -4.34
CA ILE A 47 -3.23 12.73 -3.33
C ILE A 47 -1.88 13.01 -4.01
N LEU A 48 -1.43 12.17 -4.94
CA LEU A 48 -0.16 12.36 -5.64
C LEU A 48 -0.12 13.69 -6.37
N MET A 49 -1.23 14.06 -7.00
CA MET A 49 -1.37 15.34 -7.72
C MET A 49 -1.31 16.54 -6.76
N SER A 50 -1.95 16.44 -5.59
CA SER A 50 -1.91 17.50 -4.55
C SER A 50 -0.52 17.70 -3.95
N GLU A 51 0.28 16.62 -3.90
CA GLU A 51 1.67 16.66 -3.45
C GLU A 51 2.67 17.04 -4.58
N GLY A 52 2.19 17.33 -5.79
CA GLY A 52 3.01 17.72 -6.93
C GLY A 52 3.81 16.57 -7.54
N VAL A 53 3.39 15.32 -7.32
CA VAL A 53 4.05 14.13 -7.88
C VAL A 53 3.60 13.89 -9.31
N THR A 54 4.54 13.78 -10.24
CA THR A 54 4.26 13.39 -11.63
C THR A 54 4.02 11.89 -11.72
N THR A 55 2.87 11.50 -12.25
CA THR A 55 2.46 10.09 -12.31
C THR A 55 2.65 9.50 -13.72
N HIS A 56 3.20 8.29 -13.77
CA HIS A 56 3.45 7.54 -15.00
C HIS A 56 2.75 6.17 -14.91
N TYR A 57 1.79 5.94 -15.80
CA TYR A 57 0.98 4.72 -15.77
C TYR A 57 1.11 3.92 -17.06
N ILE A 58 1.38 2.61 -16.93
CA ILE A 58 1.30 1.65 -18.04
C ILE A 58 0.10 0.72 -17.80
N PRO A 59 -0.75 0.49 -18.81
CA PRO A 59 -1.82 -0.49 -18.69
C PRO A 59 -1.24 -1.90 -18.51
N LEU A 60 -1.73 -2.64 -17.51
CA LEU A 60 -1.51 -4.09 -17.40
C LEU A 60 -2.10 -4.77 -18.64
N ARG A 61 -1.36 -5.71 -19.19
CA ARG A 61 -1.81 -6.50 -20.34
C ARG A 61 -2.10 -7.92 -19.93
N THR A 62 -3.20 -8.45 -20.40
CA THR A 62 -3.51 -9.88 -20.24
C THR A 62 -2.99 -10.62 -21.46
N VAL A 63 -1.94 -11.42 -21.29
CA VAL A 63 -1.38 -12.29 -22.33
C VAL A 63 -1.65 -13.73 -21.93
N GLN A 64 -2.37 -14.46 -22.79
CA GLN A 64 -2.74 -15.87 -22.55
C GLN A 64 -3.45 -16.14 -21.19
N GLY A 65 -4.25 -15.16 -20.71
CA GLY A 65 -4.98 -15.28 -19.44
C GLY A 65 -4.16 -14.95 -18.19
N GLN A 66 -2.87 -14.62 -18.33
CA GLN A 66 -2.03 -14.12 -17.25
C GLN A 66 -1.83 -12.62 -17.36
N MET A 67 -1.87 -11.93 -16.22
CA MET A 67 -1.53 -10.51 -16.16
C MET A 67 0.00 -10.37 -16.28
N GLU A 68 0.45 -9.63 -17.27
CA GLU A 68 1.85 -9.34 -17.50
C GLU A 68 2.12 -7.86 -17.20
N GLU A 69 3.01 -7.62 -16.25
CA GLU A 69 3.60 -6.33 -15.97
C GLU A 69 4.91 -6.22 -16.74
N LYS A 70 5.02 -5.23 -17.62
CA LYS A 70 6.20 -5.12 -18.46
C LYS A 70 6.49 -3.69 -18.89
N GLY A 71 7.72 -3.29 -18.67
CA GLY A 71 8.27 -2.05 -19.20
C GLY A 71 8.18 -0.83 -18.29
N ILE A 72 7.58 -0.96 -17.08
CA ILE A 72 7.50 0.15 -16.13
C ILE A 72 8.89 0.46 -15.55
N GLU A 73 9.67 -0.56 -15.25
CA GLU A 73 11.05 -0.45 -14.74
C GLU A 73 11.94 0.24 -15.77
N LEU A 74 11.81 -0.16 -17.05
CA LEU A 74 12.56 0.47 -18.12
C LEU A 74 12.16 1.95 -18.30
N TRP A 75 10.89 2.26 -18.22
CA TRP A 75 10.43 3.65 -18.34
C TRP A 75 10.95 4.48 -17.16
N LEU A 76 10.84 3.99 -15.94
CA LEU A 76 11.42 4.66 -14.76
C LEU A 76 12.91 4.92 -14.96
N ALA A 77 13.66 3.91 -15.43
CA ALA A 77 15.10 4.03 -15.63
C ALA A 77 15.45 5.09 -16.69
N LEU A 78 14.70 5.14 -17.79
CA LEU A 78 14.90 6.13 -18.85
C LEU A 78 14.55 7.54 -18.38
N GLU A 79 13.43 7.71 -17.69
CA GLU A 79 13.00 9.01 -17.16
C GLU A 79 13.99 9.54 -16.12
N ALA A 80 14.39 8.71 -15.16
CA ALA A 80 15.36 9.08 -14.14
C ALA A 80 16.73 9.44 -14.76
N PHE A 81 17.16 8.73 -15.79
CA PHE A 81 18.39 9.03 -16.50
C PHE A 81 18.28 10.34 -17.29
N GLU A 82 17.15 10.57 -18.00
CA GLU A 82 16.91 11.80 -18.74
C GLU A 82 16.88 13.02 -17.81
N LEU A 83 16.17 12.93 -16.68
CA LEU A 83 16.17 13.98 -15.66
C LEU A 83 17.57 14.26 -15.12
N SER A 84 18.40 13.24 -14.94
CA SER A 84 19.80 13.40 -14.48
C SER A 84 20.69 14.11 -15.51
N LEU A 85 20.30 14.12 -16.79
CA LEU A 85 21.02 14.86 -17.83
C LEU A 85 20.60 16.34 -17.93
N TYR A 86 19.34 16.63 -17.69
CA TYR A 86 18.77 17.96 -17.97
C TYR A 86 18.49 18.79 -16.71
N LYS A 87 18.36 18.15 -15.55
CA LYS A 87 18.13 18.84 -14.28
C LYS A 87 19.38 18.75 -13.40
N GLU A 88 19.82 19.87 -12.88
CA GLU A 88 20.92 19.92 -11.93
C GLU A 88 20.38 19.61 -10.52
N PHE A 89 20.51 18.35 -10.09
CA PHE A 89 20.23 17.91 -8.73
C PHE A 89 21.36 17.02 -8.21
N ASP A 90 21.62 17.06 -6.91
CA ASP A 90 22.76 16.40 -6.30
C ASP A 90 22.52 14.91 -6.02
N VAL A 91 21.28 14.55 -5.71
CA VAL A 91 20.89 13.21 -5.27
C VAL A 91 19.62 12.74 -5.96
N LEU A 92 19.69 11.58 -6.59
CA LEU A 92 18.53 10.82 -7.03
C LEU A 92 18.09 9.89 -5.89
N VAL A 93 16.89 10.09 -5.34
CA VAL A 93 16.30 9.17 -4.37
C VAL A 93 15.48 8.14 -5.13
N LEU A 94 15.89 6.87 -5.07
CA LEU A 94 15.23 5.74 -5.70
C LEU A 94 14.56 4.88 -4.63
N ILE A 95 13.26 4.62 -4.77
CA ILE A 95 12.51 3.68 -3.91
C ILE A 95 12.30 2.42 -4.73
N ALA A 96 13.15 1.43 -4.55
CA ALA A 96 13.17 0.19 -5.32
C ALA A 96 13.97 -0.90 -4.58
N GLY A 97 13.94 -2.12 -5.10
CA GLY A 97 14.73 -3.25 -4.56
C GLY A 97 15.27 -4.17 -5.64
N ASP A 98 14.89 -3.96 -6.91
CA ASP A 98 15.20 -4.86 -8.02
C ASP A 98 16.59 -4.62 -8.62
N GLU A 99 17.24 -5.69 -9.06
CA GLU A 99 18.56 -5.65 -9.73
C GLU A 99 18.52 -4.91 -11.08
N ASP A 100 17.37 -4.79 -11.71
CA ASP A 100 17.19 -4.10 -12.99
C ASP A 100 17.65 -2.63 -12.92
N TYR A 101 17.66 -2.04 -11.72
CA TYR A 101 18.11 -0.66 -11.50
C TYR A 101 19.62 -0.49 -11.31
N VAL A 102 20.41 -1.56 -11.28
CA VAL A 102 21.88 -1.50 -11.17
C VAL A 102 22.51 -0.70 -12.32
N ALA A 103 22.01 -0.92 -13.54
CA ALA A 103 22.49 -0.19 -14.72
C ALA A 103 22.18 1.32 -14.63
N LEU A 104 20.98 1.67 -14.15
CA LEU A 104 20.59 3.06 -13.91
C LEU A 104 21.51 3.71 -12.88
N ALA A 105 21.68 3.10 -11.70
CA ALA A 105 22.49 3.63 -10.61
C ALA A 105 23.94 3.89 -11.06
N ARG A 106 24.56 2.94 -11.76
CA ARG A 106 25.90 3.11 -12.33
C ARG A 106 25.97 4.28 -13.30
N LYS A 107 24.95 4.41 -14.18
CA LYS A 107 24.91 5.46 -15.21
C LYS A 107 24.75 6.84 -14.57
N VAL A 108 23.83 6.99 -13.63
CA VAL A 108 23.58 8.25 -12.91
C VAL A 108 24.83 8.68 -12.14
N ASN A 109 25.52 7.74 -11.47
CA ASN A 109 26.79 8.01 -10.79
C ASN A 109 27.87 8.56 -11.76
N THR A 110 27.92 8.11 -13.05
CA THR A 110 28.86 8.66 -14.03
C THR A 110 28.57 10.10 -14.43
N LEU A 111 27.37 10.59 -14.18
CA LEU A 111 26.97 11.98 -14.40
C LEU A 111 27.32 12.89 -13.21
N GLY A 112 27.81 12.32 -12.11
CA GLY A 112 28.10 13.06 -10.88
C GLY A 112 26.94 13.15 -9.90
N THR A 113 25.76 12.68 -10.26
CA THR A 113 24.59 12.61 -9.36
C THR A 113 24.69 11.34 -8.51
N ARG A 114 24.57 11.49 -7.19
CA ARG A 114 24.60 10.34 -6.26
C ARG A 114 23.24 9.68 -6.17
N VAL A 115 23.22 8.37 -6.03
CA VAL A 115 21.98 7.62 -5.85
C VAL A 115 21.81 7.28 -4.37
N MET A 116 20.66 7.66 -3.79
CA MET A 116 20.18 7.19 -2.50
C MET A 116 19.09 6.16 -2.76
N LEU A 117 19.30 4.94 -2.28
CA LEU A 117 18.32 3.86 -2.37
C LEU A 117 17.56 3.76 -1.06
N LEU A 118 16.24 3.88 -1.12
CA LEU A 118 15.35 3.50 -0.03
C LEU A 118 14.78 2.12 -0.35
N SER A 119 15.20 1.12 0.42
CA SER A 119 14.85 -0.28 0.19
C SER A 119 14.11 -0.88 1.38
N TRP A 120 13.37 -1.95 1.12
CA TRP A 120 12.64 -2.70 2.14
C TRP A 120 12.84 -4.20 1.96
N ASP A 121 13.30 -4.85 3.02
CA ASP A 121 13.23 -6.29 3.15
C ASP A 121 12.07 -6.67 4.04
N PHE A 122 11.14 -7.49 3.57
CA PHE A 122 10.00 -7.91 4.39
C PHE A 122 9.47 -9.30 4.01
N LYS A 123 8.87 -9.95 5.00
CA LYS A 123 8.18 -11.23 4.82
C LYS A 123 6.68 -10.99 4.72
N TYR A 124 6.02 -11.74 3.85
CA TYR A 124 4.58 -11.76 3.75
C TYR A 124 4.09 -13.17 3.47
N THR A 125 2.82 -13.43 3.78
CA THR A 125 2.18 -14.70 3.45
C THR A 125 1.35 -14.51 2.19
N ASP A 126 1.62 -15.31 1.16
CA ASP A 126 0.86 -15.26 -0.09
C ASP A 126 -0.56 -15.84 0.10
N ASN A 127 -1.43 -15.66 -0.91
CA ASN A 127 -2.81 -16.13 -0.87
C ASN A 127 -2.95 -17.66 -0.75
N SER A 128 -1.86 -18.41 -0.95
CA SER A 128 -1.80 -19.85 -0.79
C SER A 128 -1.28 -20.28 0.59
N GLY A 129 -1.01 -19.32 1.49
CA GLY A 129 -0.51 -19.58 2.84
C GLY A 129 1.01 -19.81 2.91
N ASN A 130 1.76 -19.58 1.84
CA ASN A 130 3.21 -19.74 1.85
C ASN A 130 3.89 -18.45 2.31
N GLU A 131 4.88 -18.57 3.18
CA GLU A 131 5.77 -17.44 3.51
C GLU A 131 6.62 -17.08 2.29
N ARG A 132 6.58 -15.82 1.91
CA ARG A 132 7.41 -15.20 0.88
C ARG A 132 8.27 -14.12 1.52
N MET A 133 9.44 -13.90 0.95
CA MET A 133 10.34 -12.84 1.37
C MET A 133 10.71 -11.98 0.16
N ILE A 134 10.49 -10.69 0.28
CA ILE A 134 11.04 -9.71 -0.66
C ILE A 134 12.36 -9.23 -0.07
N ARG A 135 13.39 -9.20 -0.91
CA ARG A 135 14.72 -8.72 -0.55
C ARG A 135 15.21 -7.77 -1.61
N THR A 136 15.93 -6.77 -1.14
CA THR A 136 16.66 -5.87 -2.00
C THR A 136 17.86 -6.58 -2.61
N SER A 137 18.11 -6.33 -3.90
CA SER A 137 19.27 -6.89 -4.59
C SER A 137 20.58 -6.40 -3.95
N PRO A 138 21.47 -7.32 -3.53
CA PRO A 138 22.79 -6.94 -3.04
C PRO A 138 23.61 -6.14 -4.07
N ASP A 139 23.49 -6.51 -5.35
CA ASP A 139 24.19 -5.81 -6.44
C ASP A 139 23.73 -4.36 -6.58
N LEU A 140 22.47 -4.08 -6.25
CA LEU A 140 21.93 -2.72 -6.23
C LEU A 140 22.46 -1.94 -5.00
N LEU A 141 22.49 -2.56 -3.83
CA LEU A 141 23.05 -1.95 -2.62
C LEU A 141 24.52 -1.58 -2.78
N ASP A 142 25.30 -2.41 -3.48
CA ASP A 142 26.74 -2.20 -3.68
C ASP A 142 27.09 -1.04 -4.61
N VAL A 143 26.18 -0.64 -5.51
CA VAL A 143 26.46 0.41 -6.52
C VAL A 143 25.90 1.78 -6.16
N VAL A 144 25.05 1.90 -5.16
CA VAL A 144 24.47 3.18 -4.75
C VAL A 144 25.37 3.89 -3.75
N ALA A 145 25.34 5.23 -3.76
CA ALA A 145 26.13 6.04 -2.83
C ALA A 145 25.60 5.96 -1.40
N TYR A 146 24.28 5.86 -1.25
CA TYR A 146 23.59 5.86 0.05
C TYR A 146 22.54 4.74 0.10
N PRO A 147 22.91 3.51 0.50
CA PRO A 147 21.95 2.46 0.78
C PRO A 147 21.24 2.75 2.11
N ILE A 148 19.91 2.84 2.08
CA ILE A 148 19.08 3.06 3.27
C ILE A 148 18.07 1.92 3.35
N GLU A 149 18.32 1.00 4.27
CA GLU A 149 17.42 -0.11 4.55
C GLU A 149 16.33 0.35 5.53
N MET A 150 15.16 0.66 4.97
CA MET A 150 14.05 1.24 5.73
C MET A 150 13.49 0.30 6.80
N ASN A 151 13.55 -1.03 6.58
CA ASN A 151 13.21 -2.02 7.59
C ASN A 151 14.05 -1.86 8.86
N GLU A 152 15.36 -1.60 8.75
CA GLU A 152 16.22 -1.37 9.91
C GLU A 152 15.82 -0.10 10.67
N ILE A 153 15.48 0.98 9.94
CA ILE A 153 15.03 2.23 10.56
C ILE A 153 13.67 2.06 11.24
N ILE A 154 12.75 1.32 10.62
CA ILE A 154 11.38 1.13 11.12
C ILE A 154 11.37 0.19 12.33
N ASP A 155 12.17 -0.86 12.30
CA ASP A 155 12.21 -1.88 13.35
C ASP A 155 13.08 -1.45 14.54
N ASP A 156 13.89 -0.40 14.40
CA ASP A 156 14.69 0.13 15.50
C ASP A 156 13.79 0.70 16.62
N PRO A 157 13.95 0.21 17.87
CA PRO A 157 13.14 0.67 19.00
C PRO A 157 13.24 2.17 19.29
N ASP A 158 14.36 2.80 19.00
CA ASP A 158 14.55 4.24 19.21
C ASP A 158 13.82 5.07 18.14
N SER A 159 13.72 4.55 16.94
CA SER A 159 12.98 5.18 15.83
C SER A 159 11.46 5.20 16.04
N ARG A 160 10.93 4.35 16.93
CA ARG A 160 9.49 4.37 17.31
C ARG A 160 9.05 5.67 17.99
N LYS A 161 9.99 6.49 18.44
CA LYS A 161 9.72 7.81 19.03
C LYS A 161 9.80 8.94 17.98
N ASP A 162 10.30 8.63 16.79
CA ASP A 162 10.43 9.61 15.72
C ASP A 162 9.07 9.81 15.03
N ALA A 163 8.58 11.06 15.05
CA ALA A 163 7.32 11.42 14.44
C ALA A 163 7.30 11.17 12.91
N VAL A 164 8.46 11.25 12.24
CA VAL A 164 8.56 10.99 10.80
C VAL A 164 8.33 9.50 10.52
N VAL A 165 8.96 8.61 11.30
CA VAL A 165 8.78 7.16 11.17
C VAL A 165 7.34 6.76 11.49
N ASN A 166 6.76 7.31 12.56
CA ASN A 166 5.38 7.02 12.94
C ASN A 166 4.36 7.49 11.89
N ASN A 167 4.64 8.59 11.19
CA ASN A 167 3.77 9.11 10.14
C ASN A 167 3.91 8.41 8.78
N LEU A 168 4.88 7.47 8.63
CA LEU A 168 4.95 6.60 7.45
C LEU A 168 3.80 5.60 7.39
N PHE A 169 3.20 5.31 8.53
CA PHE A 169 2.08 4.38 8.62
C PHE A 169 0.79 5.14 8.89
N VAL A 170 -0.24 4.81 8.12
CA VAL A 170 -1.59 5.24 8.49
C VAL A 170 -1.88 4.59 9.85
N ALA A 171 -2.08 5.41 10.87
CA ALA A 171 -2.48 4.91 12.17
C ALA A 171 -3.84 4.23 11.99
N HIS A 172 -3.84 2.89 11.89
CA HIS A 172 -5.06 2.16 12.14
C HIS A 172 -5.40 2.45 13.61
N LYS A 173 -6.47 3.15 13.84
CA LYS A 173 -7.07 3.18 15.17
C LYS A 173 -7.46 1.75 15.51
N HIS A 174 -6.53 0.98 16.06
CA HIS A 174 -6.92 -0.19 16.81
C HIS A 174 -7.69 0.35 18.01
N VAL A 175 -8.97 0.43 17.85
CA VAL A 175 -9.85 0.45 19.01
C VAL A 175 -9.52 -0.83 19.75
N ALA A 176 -8.88 -0.69 20.90
CA ALA A 176 -8.59 -1.83 21.76
C ALA A 176 -9.93 -2.51 22.00
N SER A 177 -10.12 -3.66 21.37
CA SER A 177 -11.36 -4.40 21.42
C SER A 177 -11.66 -4.79 22.87
N ARG A 178 -12.46 -3.98 23.53
CA ARG A 178 -13.43 -4.58 24.43
C ARG A 178 -14.32 -5.37 23.49
N LEU A 179 -14.25 -6.70 23.60
CA LEU A 179 -15.11 -7.61 22.85
C LEU A 179 -16.51 -7.00 22.78
N PRO A 180 -17.04 -6.65 21.60
CA PRO A 180 -18.39 -6.15 21.49
C PRO A 180 -19.26 -7.22 22.13
N ARG A 181 -20.05 -6.85 23.11
CA ARG A 181 -21.09 -7.75 23.58
C ARG A 181 -21.98 -7.99 22.39
N PHE A 182 -22.09 -9.26 21.99
CA PHE A 182 -23.07 -9.71 21.04
C PHE A 182 -24.45 -9.17 21.51
N VAL A 183 -24.98 -8.20 20.80
CA VAL A 183 -26.31 -7.64 21.08
C VAL A 183 -27.21 -8.10 19.96
N GLU A 184 -28.07 -9.06 20.27
CA GLU A 184 -29.18 -9.42 19.41
C GLU A 184 -30.18 -8.25 19.44
N ASP A 185 -30.34 -7.58 18.29
CA ASP A 185 -31.33 -6.54 18.02
C ASP A 185 -31.24 -5.28 18.93
N ASP A 186 -30.87 -4.17 18.31
CA ASP A 186 -30.84 -2.84 18.92
C ASP A 186 -32.23 -2.15 18.95
N GLY A 187 -33.30 -2.88 18.55
CA GLY A 187 -34.64 -2.34 18.40
C GLY A 187 -34.93 -1.77 17.00
N GLU A 188 -33.92 -1.65 16.15
CA GLU A 188 -34.01 -1.25 14.74
C GLU A 188 -33.81 -2.43 13.77
N GLY A 189 -33.61 -3.65 14.30
CA GLY A 189 -33.36 -4.87 13.55
C GLY A 189 -31.91 -5.05 13.12
N TYR A 190 -30.97 -4.37 13.80
CA TYR A 190 -29.53 -4.54 13.62
C TYR A 190 -28.93 -5.41 14.72
N THR A 191 -28.02 -6.24 14.33
CA THR A 191 -27.18 -7.06 15.21
C THR A 191 -25.77 -6.50 15.19
N THR A 192 -25.09 -6.47 16.32
CA THR A 192 -23.69 -6.02 16.40
C THR A 192 -22.75 -7.18 16.68
N SER A 193 -21.62 -7.21 16.00
CA SER A 193 -20.54 -8.17 16.21
C SER A 193 -19.24 -7.64 15.63
N GLU A 194 -18.25 -8.50 15.45
CA GLU A 194 -16.95 -8.15 14.88
C GLU A 194 -16.67 -8.89 13.57
N VAL A 195 -15.88 -8.30 12.72
CA VAL A 195 -15.37 -8.93 11.50
C VAL A 195 -14.42 -10.06 11.88
N LEU A 196 -14.70 -11.28 11.45
CA LEU A 196 -13.84 -12.44 11.72
C LEU A 196 -12.72 -12.58 10.70
N SER A 197 -13.03 -12.41 9.40
CA SER A 197 -12.06 -12.54 8.32
C SER A 197 -12.52 -11.83 7.06
N ILE A 198 -11.53 -11.38 6.25
CA ILE A 198 -11.75 -10.69 4.98
C ILE A 198 -11.03 -11.43 3.87
N LYS A 199 -11.68 -11.54 2.72
CA LYS A 199 -11.20 -12.15 1.48
C LYS A 199 -11.38 -11.16 0.33
N GLU A 200 -10.95 -11.52 -0.88
CA GLU A 200 -11.22 -10.67 -2.06
C GLU A 200 -12.73 -10.51 -2.30
N GLY A 201 -13.26 -9.31 -1.99
CA GLY A 201 -14.65 -8.93 -2.27
C GLY A 201 -15.72 -9.46 -1.31
N TYR A 202 -15.35 -10.19 -0.24
CA TYR A 202 -16.29 -10.67 0.77
C TYR A 202 -15.60 -10.89 2.12
N GLY A 203 -16.39 -11.04 3.18
CA GLY A 203 -15.88 -11.35 4.51
C GLY A 203 -16.85 -12.20 5.30
N PHE A 204 -16.43 -12.50 6.53
CA PHE A 204 -17.23 -13.19 7.53
C PHE A 204 -17.28 -12.39 8.82
N ILE A 205 -18.45 -12.32 9.41
CA ILE A 205 -18.72 -11.71 10.72
C ILE A 205 -18.88 -12.83 11.74
N HIS A 206 -18.34 -12.64 12.92
CA HIS A 206 -18.47 -13.59 14.04
C HIS A 206 -19.92 -13.65 14.49
N PHE A 207 -20.57 -14.82 14.30
CA PHE A 207 -21.97 -15.04 14.64
C PHE A 207 -22.18 -16.52 15.02
N PRO A 208 -22.11 -16.91 16.30
CA PRO A 208 -22.27 -18.30 16.72
C PRO A 208 -23.69 -18.83 16.45
N PRO A 209 -23.88 -20.13 16.10
CA PRO A 209 -22.83 -21.15 15.93
C PRO A 209 -22.11 -21.10 14.58
N ASP A 210 -22.69 -20.44 13.58
CA ASP A 210 -22.11 -20.30 12.23
C ASP A 210 -21.78 -18.84 11.96
N ASN A 211 -20.66 -18.55 11.28
CA ASN A 211 -20.29 -17.19 10.94
C ASN A 211 -21.09 -16.69 9.74
N LEU A 212 -21.48 -15.40 9.76
CA LEU A 212 -22.27 -14.83 8.70
C LEU A 212 -21.38 -14.31 7.57
N PHE A 213 -21.72 -14.71 6.36
CA PHE A 213 -21.12 -14.19 5.13
C PHE A 213 -21.66 -12.78 4.83
N PHE A 214 -20.79 -11.88 4.37
CA PHE A 214 -21.19 -10.63 3.74
C PHE A 214 -20.35 -10.35 2.49
N HIS A 215 -20.96 -9.71 1.52
CA HIS A 215 -20.30 -9.26 0.30
C HIS A 215 -19.99 -7.77 0.42
N PHE A 216 -18.90 -7.29 -0.23
CA PHE A 216 -18.49 -5.88 -0.15
C PHE A 216 -19.61 -4.90 -0.54
N SER A 217 -20.52 -5.30 -1.44
CA SER A 217 -21.66 -4.49 -1.85
C SER A 217 -22.69 -4.22 -0.74
N ASN A 218 -22.62 -4.96 0.35
CA ASN A 218 -23.49 -4.81 1.52
C ASN A 218 -22.84 -4.00 2.64
N LEU A 219 -21.66 -3.44 2.40
CA LEU A 219 -20.94 -2.60 3.35
C LEU A 219 -21.26 -1.13 3.09
N HIS A 220 -21.56 -0.38 4.14
CA HIS A 220 -21.89 1.03 4.09
C HIS A 220 -21.01 1.85 5.05
N GLY A 221 -20.71 3.08 4.66
CA GLY A 221 -20.02 4.06 5.53
C GLY A 221 -18.51 3.90 5.66
N ILE A 222 -17.95 2.74 5.33
CA ILE A 222 -16.52 2.46 5.32
C ILE A 222 -16.15 1.68 4.06
N ASP A 223 -14.91 1.80 3.64
CA ASP A 223 -14.44 0.99 2.53
C ASP A 223 -14.09 -0.43 2.95
N PHE A 224 -14.38 -1.38 2.06
CA PHE A 224 -14.11 -2.80 2.30
C PHE A 224 -12.61 -3.08 2.53
N ASN A 225 -11.71 -2.30 1.90
CA ASN A 225 -10.28 -2.48 2.06
C ASN A 225 -9.74 -1.85 3.36
N ASP A 226 -10.50 -0.96 3.99
CA ASP A 226 -10.17 -0.38 5.30
C ASP A 226 -10.66 -1.25 6.45
N LEU A 227 -11.61 -2.15 6.17
CA LEU A 227 -12.15 -3.07 7.17
C LEU A 227 -11.12 -4.16 7.53
N ARG A 228 -11.01 -4.48 8.80
CA ARG A 228 -10.04 -5.44 9.35
C ARG A 228 -10.73 -6.49 10.20
N PRO A 229 -10.15 -7.70 10.35
CA PRO A 229 -10.57 -8.63 11.37
C PRO A 229 -10.48 -8.00 12.76
N GLY A 230 -11.56 -8.11 13.54
CA GLY A 230 -11.72 -7.49 14.85
C GLY A 230 -12.47 -6.15 14.83
N ASP A 231 -12.76 -5.59 13.67
CA ASP A 231 -13.53 -4.33 13.57
C ASP A 231 -14.98 -4.55 14.01
N PRO A 232 -15.54 -3.65 14.84
CA PRO A 232 -16.93 -3.72 15.25
C PRO A 232 -17.86 -3.28 14.11
N VAL A 233 -18.87 -4.09 13.84
CA VAL A 233 -19.85 -3.83 12.79
C VAL A 233 -21.26 -4.08 13.28
N ARG A 234 -22.23 -3.31 12.77
CA ARG A 234 -23.65 -3.62 12.86
C ARG A 234 -24.18 -4.05 11.50
N PHE A 235 -25.11 -4.94 11.48
CA PHE A 235 -25.63 -5.54 10.25
C PHE A 235 -27.02 -6.11 10.44
N ARG A 236 -27.72 -6.34 9.33
CA ARG A 236 -28.99 -7.06 9.30
C ARG A 236 -28.77 -8.48 8.80
N ILE A 237 -29.57 -9.41 9.30
CA ILE A 237 -29.54 -10.81 8.88
C ILE A 237 -30.68 -11.05 7.92
N VAL A 238 -30.38 -11.57 6.73
CA VAL A 238 -31.36 -11.96 5.72
C VAL A 238 -31.06 -13.35 5.19
N LEU A 239 -32.10 -14.02 4.67
CA LEU A 239 -31.92 -15.29 3.96
C LEU A 239 -31.57 -15.00 2.49
N ASN A 240 -30.50 -15.59 1.99
CA ASN A 240 -30.19 -15.54 0.57
C ASN A 240 -31.10 -16.49 -0.25
N GLU A 241 -30.97 -16.47 -1.58
CA GLU A 241 -31.76 -17.33 -2.50
C GLU A 241 -31.59 -18.84 -2.23
N GLN A 242 -30.53 -19.23 -1.51
CA GLN A 242 -30.24 -20.61 -1.13
C GLN A 242 -30.76 -20.97 0.29
N GLY A 243 -31.49 -20.05 0.94
CA GLY A 243 -32.01 -20.21 2.29
C GLY A 243 -30.97 -20.18 3.41
N ARG A 244 -29.80 -19.59 3.16
CA ARG A 244 -28.72 -19.39 4.17
C ARG A 244 -28.76 -17.97 4.70
N GLU A 245 -28.52 -17.83 5.99
CA GLU A 245 -28.35 -16.52 6.63
C GLU A 245 -27.08 -15.83 6.14
N VAL A 246 -27.21 -14.55 5.75
CA VAL A 246 -26.12 -13.68 5.32
C VAL A 246 -26.31 -12.30 5.94
N ALA A 247 -25.21 -11.58 6.14
CA ALA A 247 -25.25 -10.20 6.63
C ALA A 247 -25.43 -9.22 5.46
N THR A 248 -26.35 -8.28 5.65
CA THR A 248 -26.58 -7.13 4.76
C THR A 248 -26.57 -5.84 5.57
N ASP A 249 -26.55 -4.70 4.88
CA ASP A 249 -26.52 -3.38 5.52
C ASP A 249 -25.44 -3.33 6.62
N VAL A 250 -24.24 -3.82 6.26
CA VAL A 250 -23.10 -3.88 7.20
C VAL A 250 -22.51 -2.48 7.35
N GLU A 251 -22.48 -1.96 8.56
CA GLU A 251 -21.95 -0.64 8.87
C GLU A 251 -20.89 -0.76 9.96
N PHE A 252 -19.80 -0.01 9.78
CA PHE A 252 -18.76 0.11 10.80
C PHE A 252 -19.28 0.95 11.97
N ILE A 253 -18.97 0.55 13.20
CA ILE A 253 -19.32 1.28 14.42
C ILE A 253 -18.12 2.11 14.83
N GLU A 254 -18.21 3.44 14.67
CA GLU A 254 -17.28 4.37 15.28
C GLU A 254 -17.63 4.52 16.78
N GLU A 255 -16.66 4.29 17.67
CA GLU A 255 -16.79 4.65 19.11
C GLU A 255 -16.53 6.14 19.34
#